data_230f345e047456525f3167b0d8cb54b6
#
_entry.id   230f345e047456525f3167b0d8cb54b6
#
_cell.length_a   1.000
_cell.length_b   1.000
_cell.length_c   1.000
_cell.angle_alpha   90.00
_cell.angle_beta   90.00
_cell.angle_gamma   90.00
#
_symmetry.space_group_name_H-M   'P 1'
#
loop_
_entity.id
_entity.type
_entity.pdbx_description
1 polymer ?
#
loop_
_entity_poly.entity_id
_entity_poly.type
_entity_poly.pdbx_seq_one_letter_code
_entity_poly.pdbx_strand_id
1 'polypeptide(L)'
;MTNTLVSTSKFLSLILRHAPETIGLALDANGWADVDQLLARAASHGNAISREQLDEVVARDSKTRYAFSDDGLRIRANQGHSLAAVDIGLPPAVPPAVLYHGTASRFVASIREQGLRPGARNHVHLSATPDTAVSVGARHGKPVVLLIDTAAMQAQGQVFHVAANGVWLVEAVAAAFITFP
;
A
#
# COMPACT_ATOMS: atom_id res chain seq x y z
N MET A 1 19.49 4.41 -5.01
CA MET A 1 19.21 5.06 -3.71
C MET A 1 20.36 4.80 -2.77
N THR A 2 20.86 5.81 -2.06
CA THR A 2 21.84 5.63 -0.99
C THR A 2 21.24 4.83 0.15
N ASN A 3 22.06 4.22 1.01
CA ASN A 3 21.61 3.41 2.16
C ASN A 3 20.72 4.25 3.09
N THR A 4 21.02 5.54 3.24
CA THR A 4 20.23 6.51 4.02
C THR A 4 18.83 6.73 3.47
N LEU A 5 18.65 6.90 2.15
CA LEU A 5 17.32 7.09 1.55
C LEU A 5 16.44 5.85 1.70
N VAL A 6 17.03 4.65 1.64
CA VAL A 6 16.29 3.39 1.85
C VAL A 6 15.84 3.26 3.30
N SER A 7 16.68 3.60 4.28
CA SER A 7 16.30 3.55 5.70
C SER A 7 15.23 4.58 6.02
N THR A 8 15.35 5.81 5.50
CA THR A 8 14.33 6.86 5.65
C THR A 8 12.99 6.44 5.05
N SER A 9 13.00 5.86 3.82
CA SER A 9 11.76 5.37 3.21
C SER A 9 11.10 4.24 4.01
N LYS A 10 11.88 3.34 4.62
CA LYS A 10 11.33 2.30 5.51
C LYS A 10 10.71 2.90 6.77
N PHE A 11 11.38 3.86 7.38
CA PHE A 11 10.90 4.58 8.55
C PHE A 11 9.60 5.33 8.23
N LEU A 12 9.54 6.10 7.14
CA LEU A 12 8.31 6.76 6.68
C LEU A 12 7.17 5.77 6.42
N SER A 13 7.48 4.61 5.83
CA SER A 13 6.47 3.56 5.64
C SER A 13 5.90 3.05 6.96
N LEU A 14 6.71 2.92 7.99
CA LEU A 14 6.28 2.50 9.31
C LEU A 14 5.33 3.52 9.93
N ILE A 15 5.76 4.78 10.03
CA ILE A 15 5.01 5.82 10.76
C ILE A 15 3.79 6.33 9.99
N LEU A 16 3.79 6.33 8.65
CA LEU A 16 2.66 6.81 7.85
C LEU A 16 1.62 5.73 7.54
N ARG A 17 1.89 4.45 7.85
CA ARG A 17 0.97 3.35 7.51
C ARG A 17 0.57 2.48 8.68
N HIS A 18 1.46 2.32 9.66
CA HIS A 18 1.34 1.22 10.62
C HIS A 18 1.39 1.67 12.07
N ALA A 19 2.33 2.52 12.42
CA ALA A 19 2.65 2.83 13.81
C ALA A 19 3.06 4.30 14.03
N PRO A 20 2.21 5.30 13.70
CA PRO A 20 2.51 6.72 13.94
C PRO A 20 2.74 7.03 15.41
N GLU A 21 2.10 6.28 16.29
CA GLU A 21 2.21 6.42 17.75
C GLU A 21 3.63 6.18 18.26
N THR A 22 4.47 5.44 17.54
CA THR A 22 5.87 5.17 17.93
C THR A 22 6.70 6.44 18.05
N ILE A 23 6.32 7.51 17.38
CA ILE A 23 6.91 8.83 17.48
C ILE A 23 5.91 9.91 17.96
N GLY A 24 4.72 9.50 18.39
CA GLY A 24 3.64 10.40 18.76
C GLY A 24 3.14 11.29 17.60
N LEU A 25 3.20 10.78 16.36
CA LEU A 25 2.69 11.46 15.17
C LEU A 25 1.18 11.25 15.06
N ALA A 26 0.44 12.33 14.80
CA ALA A 26 -0.98 12.26 14.49
C ALA A 26 -1.20 12.20 12.98
N LEU A 27 -2.08 11.29 12.55
CA LEU A 27 -2.61 11.27 11.18
C LEU A 27 -4.07 11.71 11.21
N ASP A 28 -4.51 12.44 10.20
CA ASP A 28 -5.93 12.71 10.03
C ASP A 28 -6.68 11.47 9.49
N ALA A 29 -8.01 11.57 9.36
CA ALA A 29 -8.84 10.48 8.88
C ALA A 29 -8.46 9.99 7.46
N ASN A 30 -7.79 10.81 6.65
CA ASN A 30 -7.32 10.48 5.31
C ASN A 30 -5.82 10.14 5.25
N GLY A 31 -5.19 9.93 6.41
CA GLY A 31 -3.80 9.51 6.54
C GLY A 31 -2.77 10.62 6.33
N TRP A 32 -3.18 11.89 6.34
CA TRP A 32 -2.25 13.00 6.25
C TRP A 32 -1.59 13.29 7.59
N ALA A 33 -0.29 13.52 7.55
CA ALA A 33 0.51 14.08 8.65
C ALA A 33 1.00 15.48 8.29
N ASP A 34 1.08 16.37 9.26
CA ASP A 34 1.79 17.64 9.12
C ASP A 34 3.29 17.38 8.99
N VAL A 35 3.94 18.02 8.00
CA VAL A 35 5.36 17.79 7.68
C VAL A 35 6.27 18.26 8.79
N ASP A 36 6.02 19.45 9.35
CA ASP A 36 6.87 20.02 10.41
C ASP A 36 6.77 19.18 11.68
N GLN A 37 5.57 18.72 12.03
CA GLN A 37 5.39 17.80 13.15
C GLN A 37 6.09 16.46 12.90
N LEU A 38 6.00 15.90 11.69
CA LEU A 38 6.69 14.66 11.34
C LEU A 38 8.20 14.82 11.53
N LEU A 39 8.81 15.87 10.99
CA LEU A 39 10.24 16.13 11.10
C LEU A 39 10.69 16.33 12.55
N ALA A 40 9.95 17.13 13.32
CA ALA A 40 10.23 17.37 14.74
C ALA A 40 10.12 16.09 15.58
N ARG A 41 9.06 15.30 15.37
CA ARG A 41 8.85 14.03 16.08
C ARG A 41 9.90 12.99 15.69
N ALA A 42 10.22 12.87 14.40
CA ALA A 42 11.29 11.98 13.94
C ALA A 42 12.63 12.33 14.59
N ALA A 43 13.01 13.60 14.64
CA ALA A 43 14.25 14.06 15.26
C ALA A 43 14.29 13.75 16.76
N SER A 44 13.20 14.01 17.51
CA SER A 44 13.13 13.72 18.94
C SER A 44 13.20 12.22 19.29
N HIS A 45 12.93 11.35 18.31
CA HIS A 45 13.02 9.88 18.45
C HIS A 45 14.25 9.28 17.75
N GLY A 46 15.29 10.08 17.51
CA GLY A 46 16.58 9.61 16.98
C GLY A 46 16.61 9.34 15.47
N ASN A 47 15.58 9.76 14.73
CA ASN A 47 15.50 9.64 13.28
C ASN A 47 15.44 11.03 12.63
N ALA A 48 16.46 11.85 12.86
CA ALA A 48 16.52 13.19 12.28
C ALA A 48 16.52 13.12 10.75
N ILE A 49 15.52 13.77 10.13
CA ILE A 49 15.33 13.87 8.68
C ILE A 49 15.22 15.35 8.36
N SER A 50 16.01 15.86 7.41
CA SER A 50 15.83 17.22 6.93
C SER A 50 14.68 17.30 5.92
N ARG A 51 14.17 18.50 5.67
CA ARG A 51 13.12 18.71 4.66
C ARG A 51 13.61 18.27 3.28
N GLU A 52 14.83 18.60 2.92
CA GLU A 52 15.44 18.23 1.64
C GLU A 52 15.58 16.71 1.49
N GLN A 53 15.93 16.00 2.58
CA GLN A 53 15.97 14.54 2.58
C GLN A 53 14.58 13.93 2.39
N LEU A 54 13.56 14.51 3.03
CA LEU A 54 12.18 14.07 2.86
C LEU A 54 11.73 14.26 1.42
N ASP A 55 11.98 15.44 0.85
CA ASP A 55 11.65 15.77 -0.55
C ASP A 55 12.36 14.82 -1.52
N GLU A 56 13.65 14.51 -1.27
CA GLU A 56 14.42 13.57 -2.09
C GLU A 56 13.85 12.15 -2.02
N VAL A 57 13.45 11.68 -0.82
CA VAL A 57 12.85 10.35 -0.67
C VAL A 57 11.54 10.25 -1.45
N VAL A 58 10.69 11.25 -1.38
CA VAL A 58 9.42 11.27 -2.11
C VAL A 58 9.65 11.35 -3.62
N ALA A 59 10.53 12.26 -4.08
CA ALA A 59 10.82 12.46 -5.50
C ALA A 59 11.47 11.23 -6.16
N ARG A 60 12.33 10.50 -5.43
CA ARG A 60 13.02 9.31 -5.95
C ARG A 60 12.29 8.00 -5.68
N ASP A 61 11.10 8.04 -5.08
CA ASP A 61 10.33 6.83 -4.83
C ASP A 61 9.66 6.30 -6.10
N SER A 62 10.36 5.43 -6.82
CA SER A 62 9.86 4.77 -8.04
C SER A 62 8.53 4.01 -7.86
N LYS A 63 8.10 3.77 -6.61
CA LYS A 63 6.83 3.10 -6.28
C LYS A 63 5.74 4.09 -5.84
N THR A 64 6.02 5.37 -5.87
CA THR A 64 5.09 6.46 -5.52
C THR A 64 4.31 6.13 -4.23
N ARG A 65 5.05 5.77 -3.17
CA ARG A 65 4.44 5.35 -1.89
C ARG A 65 3.86 6.51 -1.11
N TYR A 66 4.39 7.70 -1.34
CA TYR A 66 4.06 8.92 -0.59
C TYR A 66 3.61 10.03 -1.54
N ALA A 67 2.81 10.93 -1.02
CA ALA A 67 2.44 12.17 -1.69
C ALA A 67 2.46 13.32 -0.69
N PHE A 68 2.87 14.50 -1.15
CA PHE A 68 2.61 15.75 -0.47
C PHE A 68 1.23 16.28 -0.87
N SER A 69 0.63 17.09 0.01
CA SER A 69 -0.49 17.96 -0.36
C SER A 69 -0.01 19.06 -1.33
N ASP A 70 -0.95 19.70 -2.02
CA ASP A 70 -0.65 20.70 -3.05
C ASP A 70 0.16 21.90 -2.48
N ASP A 71 -0.05 22.25 -1.23
CA ASP A 71 0.69 23.28 -0.48
C ASP A 71 2.04 22.78 0.07
N GLY A 72 2.33 21.47 -0.03
CA GLY A 72 3.54 20.86 0.50
C GLY A 72 3.63 20.78 2.02
N LEU A 73 2.57 21.16 2.75
CA LEU A 73 2.58 21.22 4.22
C LEU A 73 2.23 19.86 4.86
N ARG A 74 1.60 18.96 4.12
CA ARG A 74 1.22 17.64 4.62
C ARG A 74 1.79 16.53 3.74
N ILE A 75 1.99 15.37 4.32
CA ILE A 75 2.45 14.16 3.64
C ILE A 75 1.58 12.98 4.04
N ARG A 76 1.33 12.06 3.13
CA ARG A 76 0.68 10.78 3.42
C ARG A 76 1.27 9.62 2.65
N ALA A 77 0.97 8.41 3.06
CA ALA A 77 1.17 7.24 2.23
C ALA A 77 -0.03 7.06 1.26
N ASN A 78 0.26 6.70 0.02
CA ASN A 78 -0.74 6.54 -1.04
C ASN A 78 -1.58 5.26 -0.90
N GLN A 79 -1.12 4.29 -0.11
CA GLN A 79 -1.83 3.02 0.15
C GLN A 79 -1.08 2.18 1.20
N GLY A 80 -1.72 1.08 1.65
CA GLY A 80 -1.08 0.05 2.47
C GLY A 80 -1.17 0.27 3.96
N HIS A 81 -2.11 1.10 4.41
CA HIS A 81 -2.39 1.33 5.83
C HIS A 81 -2.92 0.06 6.51
N SER A 82 -2.55 -0.09 7.77
CA SER A 82 -3.12 -1.06 8.71
C SER A 82 -3.87 -0.40 9.87
N LEU A 83 -4.08 0.91 9.79
CA LEU A 83 -4.77 1.71 10.79
C LEU A 83 -6.24 1.76 10.42
N ALA A 84 -7.10 1.14 11.24
CA ALA A 84 -8.54 1.07 10.98
C ALA A 84 -9.21 2.46 10.91
N ALA A 85 -8.64 3.45 11.58
CA ALA A 85 -9.13 4.83 11.58
C ALA A 85 -8.76 5.63 10.33
N VAL A 86 -7.91 5.08 9.44
CA VAL A 86 -7.46 5.78 8.22
C VAL A 86 -8.20 5.25 7.01
N ASP A 87 -8.99 6.11 6.39
CA ASP A 87 -9.54 5.93 5.06
C ASP A 87 -8.98 7.01 4.14
N ILE A 88 -8.14 6.61 3.20
CA ILE A 88 -7.50 7.55 2.27
C ILE A 88 -8.47 8.20 1.28
N GLY A 89 -9.77 7.83 1.33
CA GLY A 89 -10.83 8.49 0.57
C GLY A 89 -10.68 8.32 -0.94
N LEU A 90 -10.20 7.17 -1.42
CA LEU A 90 -10.08 6.92 -2.85
C LEU A 90 -11.49 6.73 -3.46
N PRO A 91 -11.79 7.41 -4.58
CA PRO A 91 -13.07 7.20 -5.26
C PRO A 91 -13.15 5.78 -5.81
N PRO A 92 -14.38 5.24 -5.98
CA PRO A 92 -14.58 4.03 -6.74
C PRO A 92 -14.01 4.14 -8.15
N ALA A 93 -13.39 3.06 -8.62
CA ALA A 93 -12.79 2.99 -9.96
C ALA A 93 -13.19 1.68 -10.63
N VAL A 94 -13.34 1.73 -11.95
CA VAL A 94 -13.63 0.55 -12.77
C VAL A 94 -12.33 -0.17 -13.10
N PRO A 95 -12.09 -1.39 -12.58
CA PRO A 95 -10.88 -2.13 -12.89
C PRO A 95 -10.92 -2.71 -14.32
N PRO A 96 -9.75 -3.05 -14.91
CA PRO A 96 -9.71 -3.94 -16.08
C PRO A 96 -10.36 -5.29 -15.74
N ALA A 97 -10.79 -6.05 -16.75
CA ALA A 97 -11.51 -7.32 -16.55
C ALA A 97 -10.74 -8.35 -15.70
N VAL A 98 -9.41 -8.27 -15.72
CA VAL A 98 -8.50 -9.13 -14.96
C VAL A 98 -7.46 -8.28 -14.25
N LEU A 99 -7.24 -8.58 -12.98
CA LEU A 99 -6.10 -8.11 -12.19
C LEU A 99 -5.30 -9.30 -11.66
N TYR A 100 -4.15 -9.03 -11.07
CA TYR A 100 -3.21 -10.06 -10.63
C TYR A 100 -2.89 -9.91 -9.14
N HIS A 101 -2.71 -11.05 -8.47
CA HIS A 101 -2.20 -11.07 -7.10
C HIS A 101 -0.94 -11.92 -7.02
N GLY A 102 0.15 -11.32 -6.55
CA GLY A 102 1.40 -12.03 -6.31
C GLY A 102 1.46 -12.55 -4.89
N THR A 103 1.61 -13.86 -4.76
CA THR A 103 1.74 -14.56 -3.48
C THR A 103 2.93 -15.52 -3.48
N ALA A 104 3.19 -16.21 -2.37
CA ALA A 104 4.16 -17.30 -2.32
C ALA A 104 3.45 -18.66 -2.32
N SER A 105 4.10 -19.67 -2.89
CA SER A 105 3.55 -21.02 -3.04
C SER A 105 2.98 -21.61 -1.74
N ARG A 106 3.60 -21.30 -0.58
CA ARG A 106 3.15 -21.77 0.74
C ARG A 106 1.76 -21.24 1.16
N PHE A 107 1.27 -20.16 0.55
CA PHE A 107 -0.03 -19.57 0.88
C PHE A 107 -1.15 -20.03 -0.05
N VAL A 108 -0.83 -20.72 -1.16
CA VAL A 108 -1.80 -21.08 -2.20
C VAL A 108 -2.93 -21.96 -1.64
N ALA A 109 -2.61 -22.92 -0.77
CA ALA A 109 -3.61 -23.82 -0.18
C ALA A 109 -4.64 -23.03 0.64
N SER A 110 -4.19 -22.14 1.53
CA SER A 110 -5.10 -21.31 2.36
C SER A 110 -5.91 -20.32 1.52
N ILE A 111 -5.33 -19.79 0.43
CA ILE A 111 -6.04 -18.89 -0.48
C ILE A 111 -7.13 -19.65 -1.27
N ARG A 112 -6.91 -20.91 -1.64
CA ARG A 112 -7.94 -21.76 -2.26
C ARG A 112 -9.16 -21.96 -1.37
N GLU A 113 -8.93 -22.06 -0.06
CA GLU A 113 -10.01 -22.27 0.92
C GLU A 113 -10.71 -20.97 1.30
N GLN A 114 -9.96 -19.89 1.53
CA GLN A 114 -10.46 -18.67 2.18
C GLN A 114 -10.59 -17.47 1.24
N GLY A 115 -10.06 -17.55 0.02
CA GLY A 115 -9.88 -16.40 -0.85
C GLY A 115 -8.76 -15.48 -0.38
N LEU A 116 -8.69 -14.26 -0.94
CA LEU A 116 -7.76 -13.23 -0.50
C LEU A 116 -8.42 -12.32 0.53
N ARG A 117 -7.75 -12.17 1.65
CA ARG A 117 -8.13 -11.27 2.73
C ARG A 117 -7.01 -10.24 2.96
N PRO A 118 -7.33 -9.03 3.45
CA PRO A 118 -6.33 -7.95 3.60
C PRO A 118 -5.22 -8.26 4.63
N GLY A 119 -5.44 -9.19 5.54
CA GLY A 119 -4.52 -9.49 6.64
C GLY A 119 -4.44 -8.29 7.61
N ALA A 120 -3.22 -7.79 7.85
CA ALA A 120 -3.02 -6.61 8.70
C ALA A 120 -3.34 -5.28 8.00
N ARG A 121 -3.68 -5.28 6.72
CA ARG A 121 -4.01 -4.06 5.96
C ARG A 121 -5.51 -3.82 5.88
N ASN A 122 -5.90 -2.62 5.45
CA ASN A 122 -7.31 -2.31 5.27
C ASN A 122 -7.91 -2.94 3.99
N HIS A 123 -7.06 -3.24 2.97
CA HIS A 123 -7.51 -3.78 1.68
C HIS A 123 -6.58 -4.87 1.15
N VAL A 124 -7.12 -5.74 0.31
CA VAL A 124 -6.35 -6.61 -0.59
C VAL A 124 -5.75 -5.74 -1.70
N HIS A 125 -4.47 -5.96 -2.00
CA HIS A 125 -3.75 -5.25 -3.05
C HIS A 125 -3.64 -6.13 -4.29
N LEU A 126 -4.03 -5.58 -5.44
CA LEU A 126 -3.95 -6.23 -6.73
C LEU A 126 -3.05 -5.43 -7.67
N SER A 127 -2.43 -6.11 -8.61
CA SER A 127 -1.51 -5.53 -9.60
C SER A 127 -2.18 -5.50 -10.97
N ALA A 128 -1.91 -4.46 -11.75
CA ALA A 128 -2.40 -4.36 -13.12
C ALA A 128 -1.66 -5.31 -14.09
N THR A 129 -0.45 -5.75 -13.73
CA THR A 129 0.38 -6.62 -14.59
C THR A 129 0.89 -7.85 -13.85
N PRO A 130 1.10 -8.97 -14.56
CA PRO A 130 1.66 -10.19 -13.98
C PRO A 130 3.11 -9.97 -13.47
N ASP A 131 3.93 -9.20 -14.16
CA ASP A 131 5.32 -8.93 -13.76
C ASP A 131 5.41 -8.22 -12.40
N THR A 132 4.53 -7.26 -12.16
CA THR A 132 4.42 -6.61 -10.86
C THR A 132 3.99 -7.63 -9.79
N ALA A 133 3.04 -8.50 -10.09
CA ALA A 133 2.59 -9.54 -9.18
C ALA A 133 3.71 -10.54 -8.86
N VAL A 134 4.50 -10.99 -9.85
CA VAL A 134 5.70 -11.80 -9.62
C VAL A 134 6.65 -11.12 -8.65
N SER A 135 6.96 -9.85 -8.89
CA SER A 135 7.87 -9.05 -8.04
C SER A 135 7.37 -8.89 -6.61
N VAL A 136 6.04 -8.83 -6.42
CA VAL A 136 5.41 -8.79 -5.09
C VAL A 136 5.51 -10.15 -4.41
N GLY A 137 5.13 -11.24 -5.09
CA GLY A 137 5.14 -12.60 -4.56
C GLY A 137 6.55 -13.06 -4.15
N ALA A 138 7.56 -12.69 -4.93
CA ALA A 138 8.96 -13.06 -4.69
C ALA A 138 9.52 -12.57 -3.33
N ARG A 139 8.91 -11.53 -2.74
CA ARG A 139 9.31 -11.05 -1.39
C ARG A 139 8.97 -12.03 -0.27
N HIS A 140 8.06 -12.95 -0.54
CA HIS A 140 7.50 -13.86 0.45
C HIS A 140 7.92 -15.32 0.23
N GLY A 141 8.69 -15.61 -0.83
CA GLY A 141 9.16 -16.97 -1.18
C GLY A 141 9.06 -17.25 -2.66
N LYS A 142 8.88 -18.54 -3.06
CA LYS A 142 8.68 -18.91 -4.46
C LYS A 142 7.39 -18.25 -4.97
N PRO A 143 7.48 -17.31 -5.95
CA PRO A 143 6.33 -16.53 -6.38
C PRO A 143 5.31 -17.38 -7.13
N VAL A 144 4.04 -17.08 -6.89
CA VAL A 144 2.89 -17.59 -7.62
C VAL A 144 2.01 -16.39 -7.97
N VAL A 145 1.55 -16.32 -9.21
CA VAL A 145 0.63 -15.26 -9.68
C VAL A 145 -0.76 -15.86 -9.80
N LEU A 146 -1.71 -15.22 -9.14
CA LEU A 146 -3.13 -15.54 -9.21
C LEU A 146 -3.81 -14.54 -10.13
N LEU A 147 -4.72 -15.02 -11.02
CA LEU A 147 -5.56 -14.16 -11.85
C LEU A 147 -6.88 -13.92 -11.11
N ILE A 148 -7.31 -12.68 -11.09
CA ILE A 148 -8.54 -12.24 -10.40
C ILE A 148 -9.54 -11.79 -11.46
N ASP A 149 -10.68 -12.45 -11.53
CA ASP A 149 -11.80 -12.08 -12.40
C ASP A 149 -12.56 -10.89 -11.81
N THR A 150 -12.04 -9.70 -12.06
CA THR A 150 -12.61 -8.46 -11.57
C THR A 150 -13.90 -8.07 -12.30
N ALA A 151 -14.09 -8.55 -13.54
CA ALA A 151 -15.34 -8.34 -14.26
C ALA A 151 -16.51 -9.05 -13.55
N ALA A 152 -16.31 -10.32 -13.19
CA ALA A 152 -17.31 -11.08 -12.43
C ALA A 152 -17.55 -10.49 -11.04
N MET A 153 -16.47 -10.02 -10.35
CA MET A 153 -16.60 -9.35 -9.06
C MET A 153 -17.40 -8.06 -9.14
N GLN A 154 -17.16 -7.21 -10.16
CA GLN A 154 -17.94 -5.99 -10.39
C GLN A 154 -19.42 -6.29 -10.67
N ALA A 155 -19.70 -7.31 -11.48
CA ALA A 155 -21.07 -7.74 -11.76
C ALA A 155 -21.83 -8.16 -10.47
N GLN A 156 -21.12 -8.54 -9.42
CA GLN A 156 -21.66 -8.84 -8.09
C GLN A 156 -21.61 -7.64 -7.12
N GLY A 157 -21.33 -6.43 -7.62
CA GLY A 157 -21.36 -5.21 -6.83
C GLY A 157 -20.09 -4.93 -6.01
N GLN A 158 -18.98 -5.67 -6.23
CA GLN A 158 -17.73 -5.38 -5.56
C GLN A 158 -17.15 -4.04 -6.02
N VAL A 159 -16.74 -3.21 -5.04
CA VAL A 159 -16.17 -1.89 -5.30
C VAL A 159 -14.65 -1.98 -5.31
N PHE A 160 -14.03 -1.37 -6.32
CA PHE A 160 -12.59 -1.26 -6.44
C PHE A 160 -12.15 0.18 -6.34
N HIS A 161 -10.93 0.38 -5.88
CA HIS A 161 -10.25 1.68 -5.86
C HIS A 161 -8.87 1.52 -6.49
N VAL A 162 -8.33 2.60 -7.02
CA VAL A 162 -6.96 2.63 -7.52
C VAL A 162 -6.18 3.73 -6.82
N ALA A 163 -5.05 3.36 -6.23
CA ALA A 163 -4.14 4.32 -5.61
C ALA A 163 -3.31 5.06 -6.67
N ALA A 164 -2.77 6.22 -6.33
CA ALA A 164 -1.97 7.06 -7.24
C ALA A 164 -0.77 6.33 -7.87
N ASN A 165 -0.30 5.27 -7.25
CA ASN A 165 0.78 4.42 -7.76
C ASN A 165 0.31 3.22 -8.61
N GLY A 166 -0.95 3.19 -9.03
CA GLY A 166 -1.52 2.15 -9.88
C GLY A 166 -1.84 0.82 -9.15
N VAL A 167 -1.72 0.77 -7.84
CA VAL A 167 -2.13 -0.41 -7.06
C VAL A 167 -3.65 -0.39 -6.91
N TRP A 168 -4.29 -1.50 -7.27
CA TRP A 168 -5.72 -1.70 -7.11
C TRP A 168 -6.04 -2.24 -5.72
N LEU A 169 -7.12 -1.77 -5.15
CA LEU A 169 -7.56 -2.06 -3.79
C LEU A 169 -8.99 -2.60 -3.82
N VAL A 170 -9.24 -3.65 -3.06
CA VAL A 170 -10.56 -4.25 -2.86
C VAL A 170 -10.65 -4.81 -1.45
N GLU A 171 -11.81 -4.88 -0.87
CA GLU A 171 -12.01 -5.35 0.50
C GLU A 171 -11.55 -6.81 0.67
N ALA A 172 -12.01 -7.70 -0.21
CA ALA A 172 -11.63 -9.11 -0.22
C ALA A 172 -11.83 -9.70 -1.62
N VAL A 173 -11.27 -10.88 -1.88
CA VAL A 173 -11.53 -11.65 -3.11
C VAL A 173 -11.92 -13.06 -2.73
N ALA A 174 -13.17 -13.45 -3.00
CA ALA A 174 -13.60 -14.83 -2.78
C ALA A 174 -12.87 -15.80 -3.71
N ALA A 175 -12.62 -17.01 -3.25
CA ALA A 175 -11.86 -18.02 -4.00
C ALA A 175 -12.47 -18.34 -5.39
N ALA A 176 -13.79 -18.19 -5.54
CA ALA A 176 -14.51 -18.39 -6.80
C ALA A 176 -14.09 -17.43 -7.93
N PHE A 177 -13.51 -16.28 -7.60
CA PHE A 177 -13.01 -15.30 -8.58
C PHE A 177 -11.51 -15.43 -8.86
N ILE A 178 -10.86 -16.47 -8.32
CA ILE A 178 -9.42 -16.65 -8.41
C ILE A 178 -9.10 -17.83 -9.33
N THR A 179 -8.35 -17.56 -10.40
CA THR A 179 -7.73 -18.62 -11.21
C THR A 179 -6.31 -18.87 -10.68
N PHE A 180 -6.06 -20.11 -10.34
CA PHE A 180 -4.77 -20.61 -9.84
C PHE A 180 -4.00 -21.26 -10.99
N PRO A 181 -2.65 -21.15 -11.01
CA PRO A 181 -1.83 -21.86 -12.00
C PRO A 181 -1.84 -23.38 -11.80
#